data_d4a2446be24f6fd6fc5eab8db2444e2e
#
_entry.id   d4a2446be24f6fd6fc5eab8db2444e2e
#
_cell.length_a   1.000
_cell.length_b   1.000
_cell.length_c   1.000
_cell.angle_alpha   90.00
_cell.angle_beta   90.00
_cell.angle_gamma   90.00
#
_symmetry.space_group_name_H-M   'P 1'
#
loop_
_entity.id
_entity.type
_entity.pdbx_description
1 polymer ?
#
loop_
_entity_poly.entity_id
_entity_poly.type
_entity_poly.pdbx_seq_one_letter_code
_entity_poly.pdbx_strand_id
1 'polypeptide(L)'
;MEKRKNVEDIWEIIVYNYDQIRYAEIKSSVVISVYSLFFTAAYTIDVLDDENVYSLSFITFWDYFILIFLLPGIYFTLLSFSSCVRCFLPRLKQSAMKSPLFFGDIAMDNKDFSEYYPKFKSLRGDPEEYQKHLAHMAYVTGNIAF
;
A
#
# COMPACT_ATOMS: atom_id res chain seq x y z
N MET A 1 -20.56 -20.04 24.73
CA MET A 1 -20.11 -20.63 23.48
C MET A 1 -20.29 -19.65 22.30
N GLU A 2 -21.43 -19.00 22.19
CA GLU A 2 -21.76 -18.02 21.12
C GLU A 2 -20.84 -16.77 21.07
N LYS A 3 -20.54 -16.16 22.23
CA LYS A 3 -19.62 -14.99 22.31
C LYS A 3 -18.20 -15.29 21.79
N ARG A 4 -17.72 -16.52 21.95
CA ARG A 4 -16.39 -16.93 21.48
C ARG A 4 -16.37 -17.05 19.96
N LYS A 5 -17.43 -17.58 19.39
CA LYS A 5 -17.62 -17.70 17.93
C LYS A 5 -17.63 -16.32 17.25
N ASN A 6 -18.35 -15.35 17.83
CA ASN A 6 -18.41 -14.00 17.27
C ASN A 6 -17.04 -13.29 17.26
N VAL A 7 -16.17 -13.55 18.23
CA VAL A 7 -14.81 -13.00 18.26
C VAL A 7 -13.93 -13.67 17.20
N GLU A 8 -14.06 -14.98 17.02
CA GLU A 8 -13.34 -15.73 15.98
C GLU A 8 -13.73 -15.24 14.58
N ASP A 9 -15.03 -15.04 14.31
CA ASP A 9 -15.53 -14.53 13.04
C ASP A 9 -14.97 -13.12 12.72
N ILE A 10 -14.86 -12.23 13.71
CA ILE A 10 -14.28 -10.88 13.51
C ILE A 10 -12.78 -10.96 13.22
N TRP A 11 -12.06 -11.87 13.88
CA TRP A 11 -10.64 -12.11 13.60
C TRP A 11 -10.40 -12.62 12.19
N GLU A 12 -11.26 -13.50 11.69
CA GLU A 12 -11.18 -13.98 10.30
C GLU A 12 -11.33 -12.83 9.30
N ILE A 13 -12.27 -11.90 9.55
CA ILE A 13 -12.44 -10.71 8.72
C ILE A 13 -11.18 -9.82 8.75
N ILE A 14 -10.58 -9.62 9.92
CA ILE A 14 -9.36 -8.82 10.06
C ILE A 14 -8.21 -9.47 9.29
N VAL A 15 -8.01 -10.78 9.44
CA VAL A 15 -6.96 -11.53 8.73
C VAL A 15 -7.18 -11.45 7.22
N TYR A 16 -8.42 -11.64 6.77
CA TYR A 16 -8.75 -11.50 5.35
C TYR A 16 -8.41 -10.09 4.81
N ASN A 17 -8.75 -9.04 5.55
CA ASN A 17 -8.41 -7.67 5.15
C ASN A 17 -6.89 -7.46 5.05
N TYR A 18 -6.11 -7.98 6.00
CA TYR A 18 -4.66 -7.93 5.95
C TYR A 18 -4.08 -8.69 4.76
N ASP A 19 -4.64 -9.84 4.42
CA ASP A 19 -4.23 -10.60 3.25
C ASP A 19 -4.51 -9.83 1.94
N GLN A 20 -5.64 -9.12 1.85
CA GLN A 20 -5.94 -8.26 0.70
C GLN A 20 -4.94 -7.09 0.58
N ILE A 21 -4.61 -6.43 1.69
CA ILE A 21 -3.60 -5.36 1.72
C ILE A 21 -2.25 -5.92 1.26
N ARG A 22 -1.80 -7.01 1.86
CA ARG A 22 -0.54 -7.68 1.51
C ARG A 22 -0.49 -8.10 0.04
N TYR A 23 -1.60 -8.60 -0.49
CA TYR A 23 -1.69 -9.00 -1.89
C TYR A 23 -1.56 -7.81 -2.85
N ALA A 24 -2.16 -6.67 -2.50
CA ALA A 24 -2.01 -5.44 -3.26
C ALA A 24 -0.56 -4.92 -3.22
N GLU A 25 0.11 -4.98 -2.07
CA GLU A 25 1.52 -4.62 -1.91
C GLU A 25 2.44 -5.51 -2.77
N ILE A 26 2.22 -6.83 -2.75
CA ILE A 26 2.99 -7.77 -3.57
C ILE A 26 2.81 -7.47 -5.07
N LYS A 27 1.57 -7.26 -5.53
CA LYS A 27 1.31 -6.89 -6.93
C LYS A 27 2.04 -5.61 -7.33
N SER A 28 1.96 -4.58 -6.50
CA SER A 28 2.62 -3.30 -6.74
C SER A 28 4.15 -3.45 -6.75
N SER A 29 4.71 -4.27 -5.86
CA SER A 29 6.13 -4.58 -5.81
C SER A 29 6.61 -5.26 -7.09
N VAL A 30 5.86 -6.25 -7.60
CA VAL A 30 6.16 -6.92 -8.87
C VAL A 30 6.16 -5.93 -10.03
N VAL A 31 5.16 -5.06 -10.12
CA VAL A 31 5.07 -4.04 -11.18
C VAL A 31 6.27 -3.10 -11.14
N ILE A 32 6.64 -2.60 -9.96
CA ILE A 32 7.80 -1.70 -9.80
C ILE A 32 9.09 -2.43 -10.18
N SER A 33 9.23 -3.71 -9.82
CA SER A 33 10.41 -4.51 -10.16
C SER A 33 10.55 -4.69 -11.68
N VAL A 34 9.44 -4.96 -12.38
CA VAL A 34 9.43 -5.07 -13.86
C VAL A 34 9.81 -3.73 -14.49
N TYR A 35 9.27 -2.61 -14.04
CA TYR A 35 9.67 -1.29 -14.54
C TYR A 35 11.16 -1.01 -14.28
N SER A 36 11.65 -1.32 -13.08
CA SER A 36 13.07 -1.12 -12.74
C SER A 36 13.98 -1.92 -13.66
N LEU A 37 13.64 -3.18 -13.94
CA LEU A 37 14.38 -4.02 -14.85
C LEU A 37 14.37 -3.46 -16.29
N PHE A 38 13.19 -3.02 -16.76
CA PHE A 38 13.02 -2.43 -18.07
C PHE A 38 13.86 -1.15 -18.24
N PHE A 39 13.79 -0.22 -17.28
CA PHE A 39 14.56 1.02 -17.33
C PHE A 39 16.07 0.76 -17.23
N THR A 40 16.48 -0.21 -16.42
CA THR A 40 17.90 -0.60 -16.32
C THR A 40 18.39 -1.15 -17.66
N ALA A 41 17.61 -2.03 -18.31
CA ALA A 41 17.96 -2.58 -19.60
C ALA A 41 18.01 -1.48 -20.68
N ALA A 42 17.02 -0.60 -20.74
CA ALA A 42 16.97 0.52 -21.69
C ALA A 42 18.18 1.46 -21.52
N TYR A 43 18.49 1.84 -20.27
CA TYR A 43 19.68 2.65 -19.96
C TYR A 43 20.98 1.95 -20.35
N THR A 44 21.09 0.65 -20.10
CA THR A 44 22.30 -0.12 -20.45
C THR A 44 22.50 -0.17 -21.96
N ILE A 45 21.44 -0.33 -22.74
CA ILE A 45 21.51 -0.33 -24.21
C ILE A 45 21.93 1.07 -24.68
N ASP A 46 21.35 2.14 -24.15
CA ASP A 46 21.66 3.51 -24.50
C ASP A 46 23.13 3.87 -24.21
N VAL A 47 23.67 3.43 -23.08
CA VAL A 47 25.09 3.66 -22.71
C VAL A 47 26.07 2.87 -23.58
N LEU A 48 25.65 1.70 -24.11
CA LEU A 48 26.48 0.86 -24.98
C LEU A 48 26.43 1.28 -26.47
N ASP A 49 25.44 2.11 -26.82
CA ASP A 49 25.31 2.63 -28.18
C ASP A 49 26.14 3.91 -28.35
N ASP A 50 27.23 3.81 -29.09
CA ASP A 50 28.15 4.93 -29.37
C ASP A 50 27.55 5.98 -30.32
N GLU A 51 26.38 5.72 -30.94
CA GLU A 51 25.69 6.66 -31.80
C GLU A 51 24.87 7.66 -30.97
N ASN A 52 25.19 8.96 -31.11
CA ASN A 52 24.41 10.06 -30.53
C ASN A 52 23.00 10.16 -31.17
N VAL A 53 22.10 9.27 -30.79
CA VAL A 53 20.70 9.21 -31.25
C VAL A 53 19.92 10.51 -30.89
N TYR A 54 20.42 11.29 -29.94
CA TYR A 54 19.81 12.54 -29.48
C TYR A 54 20.18 13.78 -30.30
N SER A 55 20.90 13.63 -31.42
CA SER A 55 21.13 14.76 -32.32
C SER A 55 19.84 15.10 -33.08
N LEU A 56 19.19 16.17 -32.66
CA LEU A 56 17.97 16.75 -33.27
C LEU A 56 18.13 17.20 -34.74
N SER A 57 19.22 16.84 -35.39
CA SER A 57 19.58 17.37 -36.72
C SER A 57 18.78 16.80 -37.88
N PHE A 58 18.08 15.68 -37.71
CA PHE A 58 17.26 15.08 -38.78
C PHE A 58 15.98 14.46 -38.21
N ILE A 59 14.91 15.26 -38.05
CA ILE A 59 13.59 14.75 -37.73
C ILE A 59 12.99 14.13 -38.99
N THR A 60 12.95 12.81 -39.04
CA THR A 60 12.31 12.04 -40.10
C THR A 60 10.82 11.87 -39.79
N PHE A 61 9.98 11.62 -40.82
CA PHE A 61 8.55 11.35 -40.63
C PHE A 61 8.27 10.22 -39.60
N TRP A 62 9.13 9.24 -39.49
CA TRP A 62 9.07 8.15 -38.52
C TRP A 62 9.26 8.63 -37.07
N ASP A 63 10.02 9.67 -36.84
CA ASP A 63 10.25 10.22 -35.49
C ASP A 63 8.98 10.84 -34.91
N TYR A 64 8.13 11.43 -35.75
CA TYR A 64 6.81 11.89 -35.32
C TYR A 64 5.90 10.74 -34.91
N PHE A 65 5.95 9.59 -35.61
CA PHE A 65 5.21 8.40 -35.23
C PHE A 65 5.69 7.86 -33.86
N ILE A 66 6.99 7.79 -33.66
CA ILE A 66 7.58 7.36 -32.38
C ILE A 66 7.15 8.31 -31.27
N LEU A 67 7.18 9.63 -31.50
CA LEU A 67 6.78 10.64 -30.51
C LEU A 67 5.29 10.52 -30.11
N ILE A 68 4.39 10.26 -31.08
CA ILE A 68 2.96 10.07 -30.82
C ILE A 68 2.70 8.88 -29.89
N PHE A 69 3.49 7.82 -29.96
CA PHE A 69 3.35 6.67 -29.06
C PHE A 69 4.15 6.82 -27.77
N LEU A 70 5.30 7.50 -27.82
CA LEU A 70 6.19 7.71 -26.69
C LEU A 70 5.53 8.60 -25.60
N LEU A 71 4.89 9.70 -26.00
CA LEU A 71 4.26 10.62 -25.03
C LEU A 71 3.14 9.96 -24.21
N PRO A 72 2.16 9.26 -24.81
CA PRO A 72 1.20 8.48 -24.03
C PRO A 72 1.85 7.38 -23.20
N GLY A 73 2.87 6.71 -23.72
CA GLY A 73 3.63 5.69 -23.01
C GLY A 73 4.26 6.22 -21.71
N ILE A 74 4.96 7.34 -21.80
CA ILE A 74 5.53 8.03 -20.62
C ILE A 74 4.43 8.43 -19.63
N TYR A 75 3.34 9.03 -20.13
CA TYR A 75 2.22 9.45 -19.29
C TYR A 75 1.62 8.29 -18.49
N PHE A 76 1.29 7.17 -19.17
CA PHE A 76 0.72 6.00 -18.49
C PHE A 76 1.72 5.30 -17.57
N THR A 77 3.01 5.31 -17.90
CA THR A 77 4.07 4.80 -17.02
C THR A 77 4.15 5.60 -15.72
N LEU A 78 4.14 6.93 -15.81
CA LEU A 78 4.14 7.80 -14.61
C LEU A 78 2.88 7.63 -13.77
N LEU A 79 1.71 7.49 -14.39
CA LEU A 79 0.46 7.19 -13.68
C LEU A 79 0.52 5.84 -12.98
N SER A 80 0.99 4.81 -13.66
CA SER A 80 1.15 3.46 -13.10
C SER A 80 2.10 3.46 -11.91
N PHE A 81 3.26 4.07 -12.06
CA PHE A 81 4.25 4.21 -10.99
C PHE A 81 3.68 4.97 -9.79
N SER A 82 3.02 6.11 -10.02
CA SER A 82 2.36 6.89 -8.97
C SER A 82 1.30 6.07 -8.23
N SER A 83 0.52 5.26 -8.95
CA SER A 83 -0.50 4.38 -8.35
C SER A 83 0.14 3.27 -7.51
N CYS A 84 1.23 2.66 -7.99
CA CYS A 84 1.98 1.67 -7.22
C CYS A 84 2.56 2.27 -5.92
N VAL A 85 3.19 3.46 -6.00
CA VAL A 85 3.72 4.15 -4.81
C VAL A 85 2.62 4.45 -3.80
N ARG A 86 1.44 4.91 -4.26
CA ARG A 86 0.29 5.15 -3.38
C ARG A 86 -0.21 3.89 -2.68
N CYS A 87 -0.02 2.71 -3.27
CA CYS A 87 -0.38 1.44 -2.65
C CYS A 87 0.51 1.11 -1.43
N PHE A 88 1.78 1.55 -1.44
CA PHE A 88 2.70 1.37 -0.30
C PHE A 88 2.52 2.42 0.80
N LEU A 89 1.91 3.57 0.48
CA LEU A 89 1.70 4.60 1.50
C LEU A 89 0.54 4.19 2.40
N PRO A 90 0.78 3.98 3.71
CA PRO A 90 -0.28 3.62 4.63
C PRO A 90 -1.33 4.74 4.66
N ARG A 91 -2.56 4.40 4.29
CA ARG A 91 -3.71 5.31 4.43
C ARG A 91 -4.15 5.32 5.89
N LEU A 92 -3.31 5.88 6.76
CA LEU A 92 -3.63 6.08 8.17
C LEU A 92 -4.74 7.14 8.27
N LYS A 93 -5.99 6.74 8.09
CA LYS A 93 -7.12 7.58 8.49
C LYS A 93 -7.15 7.59 10.01
N GLN A 94 -7.08 8.77 10.60
CA GLN A 94 -7.34 8.91 12.02
C GLN A 94 -8.75 8.39 12.29
N SER A 95 -8.83 7.34 13.06
CA SER A 95 -10.10 6.78 13.48
C SER A 95 -10.72 7.68 14.54
N ALA A 96 -12.04 7.88 14.48
CA ALA A 96 -12.79 8.60 15.51
C ALA A 96 -12.75 7.88 16.88
N MET A 97 -12.53 6.56 16.86
CA MET A 97 -12.41 5.75 18.07
C MET A 97 -10.98 5.20 18.16
N LYS A 98 -10.25 5.66 19.18
CA LYS A 98 -8.92 5.17 19.50
C LYS A 98 -9.00 3.76 20.08
N SER A 99 -8.19 2.85 19.58
CA SER A 99 -8.21 1.45 19.98
C SER A 99 -6.83 0.93 20.37
N PRO A 100 -6.66 0.38 21.58
CA PRO A 100 -5.41 -0.26 21.97
C PRO A 100 -5.11 -1.57 21.21
N LEU A 101 -5.97 -1.95 20.26
CA LEU A 101 -5.76 -3.10 19.36
C LEU A 101 -5.24 -2.69 17.98
N PHE A 102 -5.38 -1.42 17.60
CA PHE A 102 -4.96 -0.94 16.30
C PHE A 102 -3.54 -0.37 16.35
N PHE A 103 -2.64 -0.89 15.50
CA PHE A 103 -1.22 -0.55 15.53
C PHE A 103 -0.93 0.96 15.39
N GLY A 104 -1.73 1.67 14.59
CA GLY A 104 -1.60 3.12 14.43
C GLY A 104 -1.86 3.88 15.73
N ASP A 105 -2.92 3.52 16.45
CA ASP A 105 -3.27 4.14 17.74
C ASP A 105 -2.26 3.74 18.83
N ILE A 106 -1.76 2.49 18.79
CA ILE A 106 -0.70 2.03 19.71
C ILE A 106 0.54 2.90 19.57
N ALA A 107 0.97 3.16 18.33
CA ALA A 107 2.19 3.92 18.05
C ALA A 107 2.02 5.43 18.32
N MET A 108 0.84 5.98 18.09
CA MET A 108 0.59 7.43 18.22
C MET A 108 0.19 7.86 19.63
N ASP A 109 -0.54 7.01 20.35
CA ASP A 109 -1.18 7.37 21.62
C ASP A 109 -0.44 6.89 22.87
N ASN A 110 0.63 6.13 22.72
CA ASN A 110 1.40 5.61 23.84
C ASN A 110 2.89 5.91 23.67
N LYS A 111 3.51 6.51 24.68
CA LYS A 111 4.94 6.80 24.68
C LYS A 111 5.78 5.56 24.97
N ASP A 112 5.26 4.68 25.81
CA ASP A 112 5.93 3.46 26.24
C ASP A 112 4.94 2.35 26.61
N PHE A 113 5.48 1.17 26.92
CA PHE A 113 4.70 0.01 27.30
C PHE A 113 3.94 0.20 28.63
N SER A 114 4.43 1.01 29.53
CA SER A 114 3.81 1.26 30.84
C SER A 114 2.49 2.03 30.72
N GLU A 115 2.37 2.88 29.70
CA GLU A 115 1.14 3.60 29.35
C GLU A 115 0.15 2.72 28.57
N TYR A 116 0.66 1.87 27.69
CA TYR A 116 -0.14 0.96 26.85
C TYR A 116 -0.80 -0.17 27.65
N TYR A 117 -0.03 -0.85 28.50
CA TYR A 117 -0.46 -2.09 29.16
C TYR A 117 -1.71 -1.95 30.02
N PRO A 118 -1.89 -0.90 30.85
CA PRO A 118 -3.12 -0.70 31.61
C PRO A 118 -4.36 -0.54 30.74
N LYS A 119 -4.26 0.19 29.61
CA LYS A 119 -5.36 0.37 28.64
C LYS A 119 -5.77 -0.95 28.03
N PHE A 120 -4.78 -1.75 27.59
CA PHE A 120 -5.01 -3.09 27.04
C PHE A 120 -5.61 -4.05 28.07
N LYS A 121 -5.12 -4.04 29.31
CA LYS A 121 -5.64 -4.87 30.40
C LYS A 121 -7.07 -4.53 30.75
N SER A 122 -7.42 -3.25 30.83
CA SER A 122 -8.78 -2.77 31.07
C SER A 122 -9.73 -3.25 29.97
N LEU A 123 -9.34 -3.07 28.70
CA LEU A 123 -10.14 -3.52 27.57
C LEU A 123 -10.37 -5.04 27.57
N ARG A 124 -9.35 -5.83 27.89
CA ARG A 124 -9.47 -7.29 27.96
C ARG A 124 -10.40 -7.74 29.11
N GLY A 125 -10.58 -6.93 30.13
CA GLY A 125 -11.50 -7.17 31.26
C GLY A 125 -12.97 -7.00 30.89
N ASP A 126 -13.29 -6.26 29.84
CA ASP A 126 -14.65 -6.02 29.34
C ASP A 126 -14.87 -6.71 27.96
N PRO A 127 -15.61 -7.83 27.92
CA PRO A 127 -15.82 -8.57 26.67
C PRO A 127 -16.64 -7.80 25.62
N GLU A 128 -17.53 -6.88 26.02
CA GLU A 128 -18.35 -6.11 25.08
C GLU A 128 -17.51 -5.00 24.43
N GLU A 129 -16.78 -4.24 25.24
CA GLU A 129 -15.84 -3.24 24.72
C GLU A 129 -14.75 -3.89 23.88
N TYR A 130 -14.22 -5.04 24.27
CA TYR A 130 -13.26 -5.77 23.47
C TYR A 130 -13.79 -6.14 22.09
N GLN A 131 -15.01 -6.68 22.01
CA GLN A 131 -15.66 -7.02 20.74
C GLN A 131 -15.92 -5.79 19.87
N LYS A 132 -16.33 -4.67 20.47
CA LYS A 132 -16.53 -3.40 19.79
C LYS A 132 -15.22 -2.86 19.16
N HIS A 133 -14.12 -2.93 19.90
CA HIS A 133 -12.80 -2.54 19.43
C HIS A 133 -12.30 -3.45 18.30
N LEU A 134 -12.57 -4.76 18.36
CA LEU A 134 -12.28 -5.69 17.27
C LEU A 134 -13.09 -5.38 16.01
N ALA A 135 -14.39 -5.16 16.15
CA ALA A 135 -15.26 -4.77 15.04
C ALA A 135 -14.81 -3.45 14.38
N HIS A 136 -14.38 -2.50 15.21
CA HIS A 136 -13.81 -1.26 14.73
C HIS A 136 -12.49 -1.48 13.97
N MET A 137 -11.63 -2.36 14.46
CA MET A 137 -10.39 -2.72 13.76
C MET A 137 -10.68 -3.40 12.41
N ALA A 138 -11.67 -4.29 12.34
CA ALA A 138 -12.14 -4.89 11.09
C ALA A 138 -12.64 -3.84 10.09
N TYR A 139 -13.39 -2.85 10.57
CA TYR A 139 -13.86 -1.73 9.75
C TYR A 139 -12.72 -0.87 9.21
N VAL A 140 -11.76 -0.50 10.06
CA VAL A 140 -10.61 0.34 9.67
C VAL A 140 -9.72 -0.41 8.66
N THR A 141 -9.40 -1.68 8.93
CA THR A 141 -8.58 -2.49 8.01
C THR A 141 -9.29 -2.74 6.68
N GLY A 142 -10.63 -2.92 6.68
CA GLY A 142 -11.43 -3.00 5.47
C GLY A 142 -11.36 -1.70 4.64
N ASN A 143 -11.40 -0.54 5.26
CA ASN A 143 -11.26 0.75 4.57
C ASN A 143 -9.84 1.01 4.03
N ILE A 144 -8.82 0.35 4.57
CA ILE A 144 -7.45 0.43 4.05
C ILE A 144 -7.31 -0.49 2.84
N ALA A 145 -7.99 -1.64 2.82
CA ALA A 145 -7.93 -2.64 1.76
C ALA A 145 -8.58 -2.18 0.44
N PHE A 146 -9.48 -1.18 0.49
CA PHE A 146 -10.17 -0.57 -0.66
C PHE A 146 -9.72 0.87 -0.89
#